data_9edbf7c654683dd334002852784bd531
#
_entry.id   9edbf7c654683dd334002852784bd531
#
_cell.length_a   1.000
_cell.length_b   1.000
_cell.length_c   1.000
_cell.angle_alpha   90.00
_cell.angle_beta   90.00
_cell.angle_gamma   90.00
#
_symmetry.space_group_name_H-M   'P 1'
#
loop_
_entity.id
_entity.type
_entity.pdbx_description
1 polymer ?
#
loop_
_entity_poly.entity_id
_entity_poly.type
_entity_poly.pdbx_seq_one_letter_code
_entity_poly.pdbx_strand_id
1 'polypeptide(L)'
;MKTSELRQKFLKFFESKGHTIVRSSSLVPHDDPTLLFTNAGMNQFKDVFLGFDKRAYNRATTAQKCVRAGGKHNDLENVGYTARHHTFFEMMGNFSFGDYFKRDAIHFAWEFLTSPEWLNIPKEKLLATVYAEDDEAYNIWLNEIGMPAERIVRIGDNKGAKYASDNFWQMGDTGPCGPCSEIFYDHGEEIWGGIPGSPEEDGDRWIEIWNCVFMQFNRDEQGNMNPLPKPSVDTGMGLERMAAVMQHVHSNYEIDLFQDLLKAVARETGAPFSMDEPSLKVVADHIRSCSFLIADGVMPSNEGRGYVLRRIIRRAVRHGYKLGQKQAFFYKLVPDLVKAMGDAYPELKEKQAQIEEALKNEESRFAQTLETGMALLENALTKGSNKLDGEIIFKLYDTYGFPYDLTADICRERNIDLDEEGFNREMEAQRARARAAQNFKANAQLDYTGADTEFTGYEKRSQDTKIIALYKGSEAVDELQAGEAGVVVLEQTPFYAESGGQVGDVGFIFTG
;
A
#
# COMPACT_ATOMS: atom_id res chain seq x y z
N MET A 1 20.79 5.81 -18.27
CA MET A 1 19.39 5.62 -18.72
C MET A 1 18.44 6.22 -17.70
N LYS A 2 17.54 7.09 -18.12
CA LYS A 2 16.55 7.70 -17.22
C LYS A 2 15.50 6.67 -16.80
N THR A 3 14.92 6.86 -15.62
CA THR A 3 13.84 5.99 -15.11
C THR A 3 12.66 5.93 -16.10
N SER A 4 12.27 7.07 -16.69
CA SER A 4 11.19 7.11 -17.69
C SER A 4 11.53 6.31 -18.96
N GLU A 5 12.78 6.31 -19.39
CA GLU A 5 13.24 5.52 -20.55
C GLU A 5 13.18 4.03 -20.27
N LEU A 6 13.57 3.62 -19.06
CA LEU A 6 13.52 2.22 -18.64
C LEU A 6 12.09 1.69 -18.65
N ARG A 7 11.14 2.48 -18.11
CA ARG A 7 9.72 2.12 -18.14
C ARG A 7 9.23 1.89 -19.57
N GLN A 8 9.56 2.80 -20.47
CA GLN A 8 9.16 2.68 -21.87
C GLN A 8 9.82 1.48 -22.58
N LYS A 9 11.11 1.24 -22.31
CA LYS A 9 11.82 0.09 -22.90
C LYS A 9 11.19 -1.23 -22.48
N PHE A 10 10.84 -1.39 -21.21
CA PHE A 10 10.20 -2.59 -20.72
C PHE A 10 8.88 -2.87 -21.46
N LEU A 11 8.02 -1.87 -21.53
CA LEU A 11 6.72 -2.01 -22.20
C LEU A 11 6.88 -2.30 -23.69
N LYS A 12 7.79 -1.61 -24.38
CA LYS A 12 8.07 -1.84 -25.81
C LYS A 12 8.65 -3.22 -26.07
N PHE A 13 9.52 -3.71 -25.20
CA PHE A 13 10.09 -5.06 -25.34
C PHE A 13 8.96 -6.10 -25.34
N PHE A 14 8.10 -6.05 -24.34
CA PHE A 14 7.04 -7.04 -24.23
C PHE A 14 5.94 -6.84 -25.28
N GLU A 15 5.69 -5.61 -25.71
CA GLU A 15 4.83 -5.39 -26.87
C GLU A 15 5.39 -6.09 -28.12
N SER A 16 6.70 -6.03 -28.34
CA SER A 16 7.37 -6.74 -29.45
C SER A 16 7.27 -8.26 -29.34
N LYS A 17 7.00 -8.78 -28.13
CA LYS A 17 6.77 -10.20 -27.86
C LYS A 17 5.28 -10.56 -27.83
N GLY A 18 4.41 -9.73 -28.38
CA GLY A 18 2.99 -10.01 -28.50
C GLY A 18 2.15 -9.69 -27.28
N HIS A 19 2.68 -8.94 -26.33
CA HIS A 19 1.93 -8.52 -25.14
C HIS A 19 1.15 -7.25 -25.41
N THR A 20 -0.06 -7.18 -24.90
CA THR A 20 -0.83 -5.93 -24.89
C THR A 20 -0.36 -5.07 -23.73
N ILE A 21 -0.03 -3.81 -24.01
CA ILE A 21 0.29 -2.84 -22.97
C ILE A 21 -1.03 -2.46 -22.29
N VAL A 22 -1.12 -2.74 -20.99
CA VAL A 22 -2.30 -2.45 -20.18
C VAL A 22 -1.93 -1.35 -19.18
N ARG A 23 -2.80 -0.35 -19.04
CA ARG A 23 -2.56 0.76 -18.11
C ARG A 23 -2.52 0.27 -16.66
N SER A 24 -1.78 0.98 -15.82
CA SER A 24 -1.82 0.77 -14.39
C SER A 24 -3.25 0.86 -13.87
N SER A 25 -3.65 -0.11 -13.05
CA SER A 25 -4.92 -0.01 -12.33
C SER A 25 -4.80 1.01 -11.19
N SER A 26 -5.95 1.40 -10.65
CA SER A 26 -6.02 2.26 -9.46
C SER A 26 -5.29 1.63 -8.28
N LEU A 27 -4.74 2.48 -7.40
CA LEU A 27 -4.21 2.04 -6.11
C LEU A 27 -5.30 1.50 -5.18
N VAL A 28 -6.56 1.83 -5.44
CA VAL A 28 -7.71 1.28 -4.72
C VAL A 28 -8.24 0.07 -5.50
N PRO A 29 -8.03 -1.16 -5.00
CA PRO A 29 -8.53 -2.36 -5.67
C PRO A 29 -10.04 -2.48 -5.44
N HIS A 30 -10.83 -2.25 -6.49
CA HIS A 30 -12.30 -2.25 -6.40
C HIS A 30 -12.89 -3.67 -6.26
N ASP A 31 -12.19 -4.67 -6.78
CA ASP A 31 -12.70 -6.06 -6.87
C ASP A 31 -12.14 -6.97 -5.78
N ASP A 32 -11.28 -6.48 -4.90
CA ASP A 32 -10.67 -7.29 -3.84
C ASP A 32 -10.81 -6.62 -2.47
N PRO A 33 -11.82 -7.01 -1.67
CA PRO A 33 -12.00 -6.44 -0.35
C PRO A 33 -10.93 -6.85 0.66
N THR A 34 -10.06 -7.83 0.33
CA THR A 34 -8.98 -8.28 1.20
C THR A 34 -7.75 -7.38 1.14
N LEU A 35 -7.64 -6.54 0.11
CA LEU A 35 -6.51 -5.63 -0.08
C LEU A 35 -6.90 -4.20 0.22
N LEU A 36 -6.10 -3.52 1.03
CA LEU A 36 -6.23 -2.08 1.24
C LEU A 36 -5.82 -1.33 -0.03
N PHE A 37 -4.65 -1.67 -0.58
CA PHE A 37 -4.10 -1.03 -1.76
C PHE A 37 -3.58 -2.06 -2.75
N THR A 38 -3.54 -1.68 -4.02
CA THR A 38 -2.81 -2.42 -5.04
C THR A 38 -1.33 -2.46 -4.64
N ASN A 39 -0.78 -3.66 -4.48
CA ASN A 39 0.58 -3.89 -3.98
C ASN A 39 1.46 -4.71 -4.93
N ALA A 40 0.92 -5.15 -6.06
CA ALA A 40 1.64 -5.91 -7.08
C ALA A 40 0.96 -5.76 -8.43
N GLY A 41 1.71 -5.98 -9.50
CA GLY A 41 1.19 -5.89 -10.86
C GLY A 41 0.10 -6.89 -11.20
N MET A 42 0.10 -8.04 -10.51
CA MET A 42 -0.90 -9.08 -10.77
C MET A 42 -2.29 -8.77 -10.20
N ASN A 43 -2.42 -7.81 -9.29
CA ASN A 43 -3.70 -7.59 -8.60
C ASN A 43 -4.84 -7.32 -9.56
N GLN A 44 -4.64 -6.51 -10.60
CA GLN A 44 -5.69 -6.23 -11.58
C GLN A 44 -6.04 -7.44 -12.46
N PHE A 45 -5.20 -8.46 -12.49
CA PHE A 45 -5.40 -9.67 -13.30
C PHE A 45 -5.81 -10.89 -12.46
N LYS A 46 -6.04 -10.72 -11.16
CA LYS A 46 -6.39 -11.82 -10.25
C LYS A 46 -7.52 -12.70 -10.80
N ASP A 47 -8.61 -12.08 -11.23
CA ASP A 47 -9.77 -12.82 -11.74
C ASP A 47 -9.49 -13.47 -13.10
N VAL A 48 -8.56 -12.91 -13.88
CA VAL A 48 -8.11 -13.54 -15.14
C VAL A 48 -7.37 -14.84 -14.83
N PHE A 49 -6.44 -14.82 -13.86
CA PHE A 49 -5.71 -16.02 -13.44
C PHE A 49 -6.64 -17.08 -12.85
N LEU A 50 -7.69 -16.65 -12.14
CA LEU A 50 -8.68 -17.57 -11.57
C LEU A 50 -9.70 -18.09 -12.59
N GLY A 51 -9.72 -17.53 -13.79
CA GLY A 51 -10.66 -17.92 -14.84
C GLY A 51 -12.03 -17.27 -14.74
N PHE A 52 -12.23 -16.32 -13.84
CA PHE A 52 -13.52 -15.61 -13.65
C PHE A 52 -13.67 -14.41 -14.58
N ASP A 53 -12.58 -13.88 -15.13
CA ASP A 53 -12.59 -12.80 -16.10
C ASP A 53 -11.86 -13.23 -17.36
N LYS A 54 -12.34 -12.79 -18.51
CA LYS A 54 -11.76 -13.10 -19.80
C LYS A 54 -11.43 -11.82 -20.55
N ARG A 55 -10.16 -11.67 -20.91
CA ARG A 55 -9.70 -10.51 -21.66
C ARG A 55 -9.53 -10.86 -23.15
N ALA A 56 -9.51 -9.83 -23.99
CA ALA A 56 -9.29 -9.99 -25.42
C ALA A 56 -7.85 -10.41 -25.78
N TYR A 57 -6.95 -10.47 -24.79
CA TYR A 57 -5.53 -10.79 -24.94
C TYR A 57 -5.14 -11.92 -23.97
N ASN A 58 -4.14 -12.71 -24.35
CA ASN A 58 -3.56 -13.75 -23.50
C ASN A 58 -2.18 -13.36 -22.93
N ARG A 59 -1.64 -12.24 -23.39
CA ARG A 59 -0.36 -11.70 -22.94
C ARG A 59 -0.55 -10.22 -22.62
N ALA A 60 -0.12 -9.81 -21.44
CA ALA A 60 -0.19 -8.41 -21.01
C ALA A 60 1.13 -7.96 -20.43
N THR A 61 1.40 -6.65 -20.51
CA THR A 61 2.51 -6.01 -19.82
C THR A 61 2.07 -4.70 -19.24
N THR A 62 2.56 -4.38 -18.05
CA THR A 62 2.18 -3.17 -17.30
C THR A 62 3.37 -2.54 -16.60
N ALA A 63 3.27 -1.23 -16.36
CA ALA A 63 3.99 -0.54 -15.30
C ALA A 63 2.94 -0.14 -14.26
N GLN A 64 2.86 -0.87 -13.15
CA GLN A 64 1.78 -0.77 -12.17
C GLN A 64 2.20 0.07 -10.97
N LYS A 65 1.36 1.05 -10.62
CA LYS A 65 1.45 1.77 -9.35
C LYS A 65 1.17 0.81 -8.19
N CYS A 66 1.99 0.85 -7.17
CA CYS A 66 1.84 0.01 -5.98
C CYS A 66 2.08 0.81 -4.71
N VAL A 67 1.35 0.48 -3.64
CA VAL A 67 1.54 1.05 -2.30
C VAL A 67 1.67 -0.08 -1.28
N ARG A 68 2.69 0.01 -0.44
CA ARG A 68 2.93 -0.89 0.70
C ARG A 68 3.13 -0.06 1.97
N ALA A 69 2.03 0.39 2.55
CA ALA A 69 2.02 1.28 3.71
C ALA A 69 0.82 1.01 4.62
N GLY A 70 0.57 -0.27 4.91
CA GLY A 70 -0.53 -0.69 5.77
C GLY A 70 -0.93 -2.13 5.52
N GLY A 71 -1.58 -2.77 6.47
CA GLY A 71 -1.98 -4.17 6.36
C GLY A 71 -0.80 -5.14 6.42
N LYS A 72 -0.88 -6.24 5.67
CA LYS A 72 0.17 -7.28 5.61
C LYS A 72 1.50 -6.79 5.05
N HIS A 73 1.46 -5.82 4.13
CA HIS A 73 2.64 -5.29 3.44
C HIS A 73 2.83 -3.84 3.85
N ASN A 74 3.63 -3.63 4.90
CA ASN A 74 3.88 -2.31 5.46
C ASN A 74 5.39 -2.07 5.53
N ASP A 75 5.90 -1.25 4.61
CA ASP A 75 7.30 -0.86 4.53
C ASP A 75 7.58 0.50 5.19
N LEU A 76 6.58 1.12 5.80
CA LEU A 76 6.64 2.49 6.29
C LEU A 76 7.84 2.77 7.22
N GLU A 77 8.10 1.85 8.16
CA GLU A 77 9.18 2.00 9.14
C GLU A 77 10.58 2.07 8.49
N ASN A 78 10.75 1.37 7.39
CA ASN A 78 12.05 1.23 6.73
C ASN A 78 12.35 2.39 5.78
N VAL A 79 11.33 3.15 5.40
CA VAL A 79 11.49 4.26 4.44
C VAL A 79 12.35 5.37 5.06
N GLY A 80 13.39 5.74 4.34
CA GLY A 80 14.38 6.72 4.76
C GLY A 80 15.65 6.11 5.37
N TYR A 81 15.57 4.87 5.84
CA TYR A 81 16.66 4.20 6.57
C TYR A 81 17.28 3.03 5.81
N THR A 82 16.69 2.66 4.69
CA THR A 82 17.20 1.62 3.79
C THR A 82 17.35 2.15 2.38
N ALA A 83 18.08 1.42 1.56
CA ALA A 83 18.33 1.82 0.18
C ALA A 83 17.14 1.60 -0.77
N ARG A 84 16.19 0.72 -0.40
CA ARG A 84 15.24 0.17 -1.36
C ARG A 84 13.79 0.09 -0.91
N HIS A 85 13.45 0.50 0.30
CA HIS A 85 12.06 0.48 0.77
C HIS A 85 11.34 1.78 0.41
N HIS A 86 10.13 1.64 -0.12
CA HIS A 86 9.27 2.75 -0.51
C HIS A 86 7.83 2.47 -0.10
N THR A 87 7.09 3.54 0.23
CA THR A 87 5.63 3.42 0.41
C THR A 87 4.92 3.30 -0.93
N PHE A 88 5.44 3.96 -1.95
CA PHE A 88 4.99 3.87 -3.34
C PHE A 88 6.14 3.40 -4.22
N PHE A 89 5.85 2.47 -5.12
CA PHE A 89 6.81 2.04 -6.15
C PHE A 89 6.06 1.61 -7.39
N GLU A 90 6.80 1.49 -8.49
CA GLU A 90 6.25 0.97 -9.74
C GLU A 90 6.75 -0.46 -9.95
N MET A 91 5.83 -1.38 -10.21
CA MET A 91 6.16 -2.74 -10.55
C MET A 91 5.90 -2.98 -12.03
N MET A 92 6.94 -3.23 -12.79
CA MET A 92 6.82 -3.62 -14.18
C MET A 92 6.65 -5.12 -14.27
N GLY A 93 5.75 -5.57 -15.12
CA GLY A 93 5.48 -6.99 -15.24
C GLY A 93 5.04 -7.42 -16.63
N ASN A 94 5.29 -8.69 -16.92
CA ASN A 94 4.70 -9.38 -18.06
C ASN A 94 3.91 -10.58 -17.57
N PHE A 95 2.80 -10.84 -18.22
CA PHE A 95 1.80 -11.81 -17.80
C PHE A 95 1.42 -12.71 -18.98
N SER A 96 1.30 -14.00 -18.71
CA SER A 96 0.77 -14.99 -19.65
C SER A 96 -0.41 -15.69 -19.02
N PHE A 97 -1.54 -15.57 -19.65
CA PHE A 97 -2.79 -16.20 -19.19
C PHE A 97 -3.03 -17.48 -19.96
N GLY A 98 -2.26 -18.53 -19.61
CA GLY A 98 -2.35 -19.84 -20.24
C GLY A 98 -1.76 -19.91 -21.66
N ASP A 99 -0.92 -18.98 -22.04
CA ASP A 99 -0.25 -18.94 -23.34
C ASP A 99 1.15 -19.56 -23.22
N TYR A 100 2.16 -18.79 -22.82
CA TYR A 100 3.50 -19.33 -22.59
C TYR A 100 3.72 -19.62 -21.09
N PHE A 101 4.78 -20.38 -20.80
CA PHE A 101 5.10 -20.73 -19.43
C PHE A 101 6.61 -20.53 -19.15
N LYS A 102 7.27 -21.43 -18.41
CA LYS A 102 8.63 -21.22 -17.88
C LYS A 102 9.68 -20.88 -18.94
N ARG A 103 9.68 -21.63 -20.05
CA ARG A 103 10.71 -21.44 -21.08
C ARG A 103 10.70 -20.04 -21.67
N ASP A 104 9.57 -19.62 -22.22
CA ASP A 104 9.47 -18.29 -22.83
C ASP A 104 9.64 -17.18 -21.81
N ALA A 105 9.09 -17.34 -20.60
CA ALA A 105 9.25 -16.36 -19.54
C ALA A 105 10.71 -16.12 -19.20
N ILE A 106 11.48 -17.17 -19.02
CA ILE A 106 12.92 -17.10 -18.71
C ILE A 106 13.71 -16.51 -19.89
N HIS A 107 13.41 -16.95 -21.11
CA HIS A 107 14.09 -16.44 -22.31
C HIS A 107 13.78 -14.95 -22.53
N PHE A 108 12.53 -14.51 -22.36
CA PHE A 108 12.18 -13.09 -22.48
C PHE A 108 12.92 -12.25 -21.44
N ALA A 109 12.93 -12.70 -20.19
CA ALA A 109 13.63 -11.99 -19.13
C ALA A 109 15.12 -11.85 -19.43
N TRP A 110 15.75 -12.91 -19.85
CA TRP A 110 17.17 -12.91 -20.17
C TRP A 110 17.50 -12.02 -21.36
N GLU A 111 16.72 -12.11 -22.42
CA GLU A 111 16.88 -11.24 -23.59
C GLU A 111 16.76 -9.76 -23.22
N PHE A 112 15.75 -9.38 -22.46
CA PHE A 112 15.57 -8.00 -22.04
C PHE A 112 16.76 -7.49 -21.23
N LEU A 113 17.24 -8.29 -20.28
CA LEU A 113 18.35 -7.88 -19.42
C LEU A 113 19.69 -7.81 -20.13
N THR A 114 19.98 -8.76 -21.03
CA THR A 114 21.35 -8.97 -21.55
C THR A 114 21.56 -8.53 -22.99
N SER A 115 20.50 -8.41 -23.79
CA SER A 115 20.64 -8.01 -25.19
C SER A 115 21.14 -6.55 -25.31
N PRO A 116 22.11 -6.30 -26.23
CA PRO A 116 22.59 -4.93 -26.49
C PRO A 116 21.49 -3.96 -26.93
N GLU A 117 20.44 -4.47 -27.56
CA GLU A 117 19.29 -3.63 -28.00
C GLU A 117 18.44 -3.15 -26.82
N TRP A 118 18.53 -3.84 -25.68
CA TRP A 118 17.70 -3.54 -24.51
C TRP A 118 18.56 -3.04 -23.36
N LEU A 119 18.78 -3.81 -22.31
CA LEU A 119 19.49 -3.28 -21.15
C LEU A 119 21.00 -3.53 -21.17
N ASN A 120 21.46 -4.50 -21.97
CA ASN A 120 22.89 -4.80 -22.14
C ASN A 120 23.64 -4.97 -20.82
N ILE A 121 23.03 -5.63 -19.85
CA ILE A 121 23.68 -5.92 -18.57
C ILE A 121 24.68 -7.05 -18.78
N PRO A 122 25.92 -6.92 -18.26
CA PRO A 122 26.90 -8.01 -18.34
C PRO A 122 26.37 -9.28 -17.69
N LYS A 123 26.46 -10.40 -18.40
CA LYS A 123 25.92 -11.70 -17.93
C LYS A 123 26.52 -12.15 -16.62
N GLU A 124 27.79 -11.85 -16.38
CA GLU A 124 28.51 -12.19 -15.16
C GLU A 124 28.02 -11.45 -13.92
N LYS A 125 27.23 -10.39 -14.09
CA LYS A 125 26.60 -9.66 -13.00
C LYS A 125 25.27 -10.28 -12.54
N LEU A 126 24.77 -11.29 -13.25
CA LEU A 126 23.45 -11.86 -13.03
C LEU A 126 23.52 -13.26 -12.45
N LEU A 127 22.59 -13.56 -11.56
CA LEU A 127 22.41 -14.84 -10.90
C LEU A 127 20.91 -15.17 -10.87
N ALA A 128 20.57 -16.45 -11.03
CA ALA A 128 19.18 -16.88 -10.94
C ALA A 128 18.97 -17.80 -9.74
N THR A 129 17.81 -17.69 -9.11
CA THR A 129 17.34 -18.69 -8.16
C THR A 129 16.22 -19.51 -8.79
N VAL A 130 16.04 -20.73 -8.33
CA VAL A 130 14.88 -21.56 -8.67
C VAL A 130 14.39 -22.24 -7.38
N TYR A 131 13.12 -22.58 -7.35
CA TYR A 131 12.62 -23.43 -6.28
C TYR A 131 13.33 -24.78 -6.34
N ALA A 132 13.73 -25.32 -5.18
CA ALA A 132 14.59 -26.51 -5.12
C ALA A 132 14.04 -27.71 -5.89
N GLU A 133 12.72 -27.86 -5.95
CA GLU A 133 12.04 -28.95 -6.64
C GLU A 133 11.70 -28.64 -8.11
N ASP A 134 11.99 -27.42 -8.59
CA ASP A 134 11.69 -27.02 -9.96
C ASP A 134 12.88 -27.32 -10.91
N ASP A 135 13.00 -28.58 -11.28
CA ASP A 135 14.05 -29.02 -12.20
C ASP A 135 13.89 -28.45 -13.60
N GLU A 136 12.66 -28.22 -14.04
CA GLU A 136 12.40 -27.65 -15.36
C GLU A 136 13.01 -26.23 -15.47
N ALA A 137 12.75 -25.37 -14.52
CA ALA A 137 13.34 -24.02 -14.51
C ALA A 137 14.86 -24.09 -14.40
N TYR A 138 15.39 -24.95 -13.53
CA TYR A 138 16.83 -25.16 -13.39
C TYR A 138 17.48 -25.54 -14.72
N ASN A 139 16.91 -26.50 -15.43
CA ASN A 139 17.46 -27.00 -16.70
C ASN A 139 17.33 -25.95 -17.82
N ILE A 140 16.31 -25.12 -17.82
CA ILE A 140 16.20 -24.00 -18.77
C ILE A 140 17.35 -23.01 -18.55
N TRP A 141 17.63 -22.63 -17.32
CA TRP A 141 18.75 -21.73 -17.00
C TRP A 141 20.10 -22.35 -17.38
N LEU A 142 20.31 -23.62 -17.04
CA LEU A 142 21.60 -24.31 -17.27
C LEU A 142 21.84 -24.63 -18.75
N ASN A 143 20.87 -25.27 -19.38
CA ASN A 143 21.05 -25.85 -20.71
C ASN A 143 20.65 -24.93 -21.85
N GLU A 144 19.65 -24.10 -21.70
CA GLU A 144 19.15 -23.22 -22.76
C GLU A 144 19.75 -21.82 -22.67
N ILE A 145 19.77 -21.22 -21.50
CA ILE A 145 20.39 -19.90 -21.27
C ILE A 145 21.91 -20.02 -21.20
N GLY A 146 22.43 -21.16 -20.70
CA GLY A 146 23.86 -21.38 -20.55
C GLY A 146 24.45 -20.72 -19.33
N MET A 147 23.64 -20.48 -18.30
CA MET A 147 24.11 -19.90 -17.03
C MET A 147 24.98 -20.92 -16.30
N PRO A 148 26.18 -20.56 -15.80
CA PRO A 148 27.00 -21.47 -15.01
C PRO A 148 26.24 -22.01 -13.80
N ALA A 149 26.44 -23.28 -13.48
CA ALA A 149 25.72 -23.95 -12.38
C ALA A 149 25.93 -23.27 -11.04
N GLU A 150 27.08 -22.67 -10.77
CA GLU A 150 27.37 -21.93 -9.55
C GLU A 150 26.60 -20.62 -9.42
N ARG A 151 25.95 -20.16 -10.49
CA ARG A 151 25.08 -18.99 -10.47
C ARG A 151 23.59 -19.33 -10.61
N ILE A 152 23.23 -20.60 -10.46
CA ILE A 152 21.84 -21.05 -10.38
C ILE A 152 21.64 -21.64 -8.99
N VAL A 153 20.96 -20.93 -8.13
CA VAL A 153 20.79 -21.30 -6.71
C VAL A 153 19.43 -21.95 -6.51
N ARG A 154 19.44 -23.17 -5.96
CA ARG A 154 18.20 -23.85 -5.55
C ARG A 154 17.82 -23.42 -4.14
N ILE A 155 16.61 -22.87 -3.97
CA ILE A 155 16.07 -22.46 -2.68
C ILE A 155 14.91 -23.37 -2.32
N GLY A 156 15.01 -24.03 -1.18
CA GLY A 156 13.97 -24.93 -0.69
C GLY A 156 12.95 -24.23 0.21
N ASP A 157 12.23 -25.03 0.99
CA ASP A 157 11.21 -24.54 1.93
C ASP A 157 11.91 -23.97 3.18
N ASN A 158 12.31 -22.71 3.11
CA ASN A 158 13.12 -22.03 4.11
C ASN A 158 12.32 -21.20 5.11
N LYS A 159 10.98 -21.32 5.11
CA LYS A 159 10.08 -20.56 6.00
C LYS A 159 9.22 -21.46 6.91
N GLY A 160 9.70 -22.66 7.21
CA GLY A 160 9.15 -23.52 8.26
C GLY A 160 8.03 -24.48 7.89
N ALA A 161 7.55 -24.49 6.65
CA ALA A 161 6.51 -25.41 6.20
C ALA A 161 6.71 -25.75 4.72
N LYS A 162 6.04 -26.79 4.25
CA LYS A 162 6.09 -27.17 2.84
C LYS A 162 5.49 -26.05 1.98
N TYR A 163 6.13 -25.71 0.88
CA TYR A 163 5.80 -24.59 0.00
C TYR A 163 5.94 -23.20 0.65
N ALA A 164 6.40 -23.11 1.87
CA ALA A 164 6.76 -21.84 2.49
C ALA A 164 8.24 -21.53 2.17
N SER A 165 8.44 -20.82 1.07
CA SER A 165 9.77 -20.58 0.50
C SER A 165 9.82 -19.20 -0.14
N ASP A 166 11.02 -18.59 -0.17
CA ASP A 166 11.28 -17.40 -0.98
C ASP A 166 11.04 -17.66 -2.46
N ASN A 167 11.17 -18.90 -2.91
CA ASN A 167 10.99 -19.29 -4.30
C ASN A 167 9.69 -20.06 -4.55
N PHE A 168 8.71 -19.90 -3.68
CA PHE A 168 7.36 -20.41 -3.92
C PHE A 168 6.34 -19.33 -3.54
N TRP A 169 5.58 -18.87 -4.53
CA TRP A 169 4.62 -17.77 -4.35
C TRP A 169 3.21 -18.31 -4.14
N GLN A 170 2.50 -17.69 -3.21
CA GLN A 170 1.08 -17.96 -2.95
C GLN A 170 0.32 -16.64 -2.91
N MET A 171 -0.85 -16.61 -3.54
CA MET A 171 -1.73 -15.44 -3.51
C MET A 171 -2.29 -15.20 -2.11
N GLY A 172 -2.59 -16.29 -1.39
CA GLY A 172 -3.12 -16.30 -0.04
C GLY A 172 -3.08 -17.72 0.49
N ASP A 173 -3.89 -18.02 1.51
CA ASP A 173 -3.99 -19.37 2.06
C ASP A 173 -4.58 -20.37 1.06
N THR A 174 -5.36 -19.86 0.09
CA THR A 174 -5.96 -20.61 -1.01
C THR A 174 -5.76 -19.83 -2.31
N GLY A 175 -5.92 -20.50 -3.45
CA GLY A 175 -5.86 -19.90 -4.78
C GLY A 175 -4.62 -20.25 -5.56
N PRO A 176 -4.35 -19.52 -6.65
CA PRO A 176 -3.20 -19.78 -7.52
C PRO A 176 -1.87 -19.66 -6.79
N CYS A 177 -0.98 -20.58 -7.09
CA CYS A 177 0.37 -20.59 -6.53
C CYS A 177 1.33 -21.38 -7.42
N GLY A 178 2.61 -21.24 -7.16
CA GLY A 178 3.62 -21.98 -7.89
C GLY A 178 5.03 -21.51 -7.58
N PRO A 179 6.01 -22.26 -8.10
CA PRO A 179 7.42 -21.95 -7.91
C PRO A 179 7.80 -20.65 -8.62
N CYS A 180 8.82 -19.98 -8.07
CA CYS A 180 9.36 -18.76 -8.63
C CYS A 180 10.80 -18.98 -9.10
N SER A 181 11.21 -18.17 -10.07
CA SER A 181 12.61 -17.95 -10.40
C SER A 181 12.90 -16.46 -10.28
N GLU A 182 13.85 -16.12 -9.42
CA GLU A 182 14.26 -14.75 -9.21
C GLU A 182 15.58 -14.49 -9.92
N ILE A 183 15.78 -13.27 -10.41
CA ILE A 183 17.03 -12.84 -11.02
C ILE A 183 17.65 -11.79 -10.10
N PHE A 184 18.93 -11.98 -9.75
CA PHE A 184 19.69 -11.11 -8.86
C PHE A 184 20.81 -10.43 -9.64
N TYR A 185 21.12 -9.20 -9.21
CA TYR A 185 22.21 -8.40 -9.76
C TYR A 185 23.30 -8.17 -8.71
N ASP A 186 24.56 -8.32 -9.13
CA ASP A 186 25.74 -8.08 -8.29
C ASP A 186 26.16 -6.61 -8.36
N HIS A 187 26.00 -5.88 -7.26
CA HIS A 187 26.44 -4.49 -7.16
C HIS A 187 27.95 -4.33 -6.99
N GLY A 188 28.68 -5.43 -6.82
CA GLY A 188 30.14 -5.41 -6.76
C GLY A 188 30.70 -5.80 -5.41
N GLU A 189 32.00 -6.17 -5.42
CA GLU A 189 32.70 -6.68 -4.24
C GLU A 189 32.84 -5.65 -3.11
N GLU A 190 32.80 -4.37 -3.44
CA GLU A 190 32.88 -3.28 -2.48
C GLU A 190 31.62 -3.12 -1.62
N ILE A 191 30.51 -3.77 -2.02
CA ILE A 191 29.26 -3.76 -1.26
C ILE A 191 29.18 -5.06 -0.46
N TRP A 192 28.95 -4.93 0.85
CA TRP A 192 28.79 -6.11 1.70
C TRP A 192 27.53 -6.88 1.37
N GLY A 193 27.65 -8.20 1.28
CA GLY A 193 26.54 -9.11 1.06
C GLY A 193 26.96 -10.40 0.39
N GLY A 194 26.07 -11.36 0.37
CA GLY A 194 26.28 -12.67 -0.24
C GLY A 194 25.13 -13.07 -1.17
N ILE A 195 25.33 -14.15 -1.88
CA ILE A 195 24.31 -14.71 -2.78
C ILE A 195 23.09 -15.20 -1.99
N PRO A 196 21.92 -15.30 -2.66
CA PRO A 196 20.73 -15.88 -2.03
C PRO A 196 21.02 -17.26 -1.44
N GLY A 197 20.50 -17.53 -0.25
CA GLY A 197 20.74 -18.77 0.48
C GLY A 197 22.03 -18.80 1.29
N SER A 198 22.89 -17.79 1.18
CA SER A 198 24.10 -17.67 2.00
C SER A 198 23.81 -16.95 3.32
N PRO A 199 24.70 -17.07 4.35
CA PRO A 199 24.52 -16.36 5.61
C PRO A 199 24.49 -14.83 5.46
N GLU A 200 25.12 -14.27 4.42
CA GLU A 200 25.22 -12.83 4.15
C GLU A 200 24.18 -12.34 3.12
N GLU A 201 23.13 -13.11 2.85
CA GLU A 201 22.11 -12.76 1.84
C GLU A 201 21.37 -11.44 2.12
N ASP A 202 21.33 -11.01 3.37
CA ASP A 202 20.66 -9.76 3.76
C ASP A 202 21.44 -8.50 3.36
N GLY A 203 22.68 -8.64 2.88
CA GLY A 203 23.49 -7.52 2.45
C GLY A 203 23.01 -6.93 1.12
N ASP A 204 23.57 -5.77 0.78
CA ASP A 204 23.15 -4.99 -0.38
C ASP A 204 23.90 -5.35 -1.67
N ARG A 205 24.83 -6.30 -1.63
CA ARG A 205 25.60 -6.68 -2.80
C ARG A 205 24.75 -7.35 -3.89
N TRP A 206 24.04 -8.44 -3.53
CA TRP A 206 23.19 -9.19 -4.45
C TRP A 206 21.74 -8.82 -4.24
N ILE A 207 21.15 -8.17 -5.23
CA ILE A 207 19.80 -7.61 -5.12
C ILE A 207 18.89 -8.29 -6.14
N GLU A 208 17.74 -8.78 -5.69
CA GLU A 208 16.70 -9.26 -6.57
C GLU A 208 16.19 -8.11 -7.45
N ILE A 209 16.27 -8.31 -8.77
CA ILE A 209 15.79 -7.32 -9.74
C ILE A 209 14.53 -7.75 -10.48
N TRP A 210 14.25 -9.04 -10.52
CA TRP A 210 13.07 -9.57 -11.22
C TRP A 210 12.62 -10.87 -10.58
N ASN A 211 11.32 -10.99 -10.33
CA ASN A 211 10.71 -12.22 -9.85
C ASN A 211 9.74 -12.76 -10.89
N CYS A 212 9.97 -13.99 -11.36
CA CYS A 212 9.11 -14.69 -12.29
C CYS A 212 8.34 -15.78 -11.56
N VAL A 213 7.03 -15.65 -11.50
CA VAL A 213 6.14 -16.59 -10.81
C VAL A 213 5.50 -17.51 -11.83
N PHE A 214 5.64 -18.82 -11.62
CA PHE A 214 5.06 -19.86 -12.48
C PHE A 214 3.86 -20.46 -11.78
N MET A 215 2.68 -19.89 -12.02
CA MET A 215 1.42 -20.36 -11.44
C MET A 215 1.00 -21.65 -12.10
N GLN A 216 1.16 -22.75 -11.39
CA GLN A 216 0.80 -24.07 -11.91
C GLN A 216 -0.17 -24.84 -11.03
N PHE A 217 -0.41 -24.36 -9.81
CA PHE A 217 -1.30 -25.00 -8.85
C PHE A 217 -2.40 -24.06 -8.37
N ASN A 218 -3.52 -24.65 -7.98
CA ASN A 218 -4.57 -24.00 -7.22
C ASN A 218 -4.68 -24.70 -5.87
N ARG A 219 -4.34 -24.01 -4.80
CA ARG A 219 -4.40 -24.54 -3.43
C ARG A 219 -5.82 -24.43 -2.90
N ASP A 220 -6.42 -25.56 -2.49
CA ASP A 220 -7.75 -25.58 -1.89
C ASP A 220 -7.70 -25.34 -0.38
N GLU A 221 -8.89 -25.30 0.26
CA GLU A 221 -9.02 -25.05 1.70
C GLU A 221 -8.40 -26.16 2.57
N GLN A 222 -8.29 -27.36 2.03
CA GLN A 222 -7.65 -28.48 2.70
C GLN A 222 -6.14 -28.54 2.49
N GLY A 223 -5.59 -27.58 1.74
CA GLY A 223 -4.17 -27.52 1.46
C GLY A 223 -3.70 -28.37 0.27
N ASN A 224 -4.62 -28.96 -0.50
CA ASN A 224 -4.28 -29.73 -1.69
C ASN A 224 -3.82 -28.81 -2.81
N MET A 225 -2.72 -29.22 -3.47
CA MET A 225 -2.14 -28.51 -4.60
C MET A 225 -2.67 -29.11 -5.91
N ASN A 226 -3.83 -28.62 -6.34
CA ASN A 226 -4.47 -29.10 -7.56
C ASN A 226 -3.84 -28.41 -8.78
N PRO A 227 -3.53 -29.12 -9.86
CA PRO A 227 -3.00 -28.48 -11.08
C PRO A 227 -3.98 -27.45 -11.65
N LEU A 228 -3.47 -26.30 -12.06
CA LEU A 228 -4.26 -25.34 -12.83
C LEU A 228 -4.50 -25.86 -14.24
N PRO A 229 -5.71 -25.71 -14.79
CA PRO A 229 -6.00 -26.13 -16.16
C PRO A 229 -5.09 -25.45 -17.19
N LYS A 230 -4.76 -24.18 -16.96
CA LYS A 230 -3.86 -23.40 -17.81
C LYS A 230 -2.78 -22.74 -16.97
N PRO A 231 -1.60 -23.34 -16.87
CA PRO A 231 -0.47 -22.71 -16.18
C PRO A 231 -0.19 -21.32 -16.74
N SER A 232 0.06 -20.39 -15.85
CA SER A 232 0.17 -18.96 -16.17
C SER A 232 1.45 -18.36 -15.59
N VAL A 233 1.86 -17.21 -16.14
CA VAL A 233 3.05 -16.49 -15.70
C VAL A 233 2.66 -15.11 -15.19
N ASP A 234 3.21 -14.78 -14.01
CA ASP A 234 3.19 -13.45 -13.42
C ASP A 234 4.63 -13.05 -13.16
N THR A 235 5.04 -11.85 -13.55
CA THR A 235 6.37 -11.35 -13.21
C THR A 235 6.30 -9.96 -12.59
N GLY A 236 7.32 -9.62 -11.79
CA GLY A 236 7.44 -8.32 -11.17
C GLY A 236 8.88 -7.85 -11.10
N MET A 237 9.13 -6.68 -11.69
CA MET A 237 10.41 -5.96 -11.64
C MET A 237 10.18 -4.59 -11.03
N GLY A 238 10.84 -4.28 -9.91
CA GLY A 238 10.79 -2.95 -9.32
C GLY A 238 11.49 -1.93 -10.21
N LEU A 239 10.74 -0.93 -10.68
CA LEU A 239 11.31 0.07 -11.59
C LEU A 239 12.43 0.87 -10.93
N GLU A 240 12.23 1.33 -9.70
CA GLU A 240 13.24 2.13 -8.97
C GLU A 240 14.51 1.34 -8.73
N ARG A 241 14.36 0.08 -8.36
CA ARG A 241 15.48 -0.84 -8.13
C ARG A 241 16.28 -1.09 -9.42
N MET A 242 15.57 -1.31 -10.51
CA MET A 242 16.21 -1.53 -11.81
C MET A 242 16.85 -0.25 -12.36
N ALA A 243 16.24 0.90 -12.13
CA ALA A 243 16.83 2.19 -12.48
C ALA A 243 18.16 2.42 -11.77
N ALA A 244 18.26 2.02 -10.49
CA ALA A 244 19.53 2.09 -9.74
C ALA A 244 20.61 1.24 -10.40
N VAL A 245 20.28 0.03 -10.83
CA VAL A 245 21.20 -0.83 -11.57
C VAL A 245 21.67 -0.15 -12.86
N MET A 246 20.74 0.38 -13.64
CA MET A 246 21.06 0.99 -14.95
C MET A 246 21.82 2.32 -14.82
N GLN A 247 21.66 3.01 -13.72
CA GLN A 247 22.38 4.28 -13.46
C GLN A 247 23.65 4.07 -12.64
N HIS A 248 24.00 2.83 -12.33
CA HIS A 248 25.21 2.44 -11.59
C HIS A 248 25.29 3.08 -10.20
N VAL A 249 24.15 3.13 -9.52
CA VAL A 249 24.04 3.57 -8.14
C VAL A 249 23.52 2.44 -7.27
N HIS A 250 23.74 2.53 -5.94
CA HIS A 250 23.38 1.45 -5.02
C HIS A 250 22.09 1.70 -4.24
N SER A 251 21.69 2.96 -4.09
CA SER A 251 20.45 3.32 -3.44
C SER A 251 19.41 3.80 -4.48
N ASN A 252 18.17 3.39 -4.32
CA ASN A 252 17.06 3.89 -5.14
C ASN A 252 16.93 5.42 -5.06
N TYR A 253 17.33 6.02 -3.93
CA TYR A 253 17.28 7.47 -3.76
C TYR A 253 18.34 8.22 -4.58
N GLU A 254 19.30 7.52 -5.14
CA GLU A 254 20.33 8.11 -6.00
C GLU A 254 19.90 8.17 -7.48
N ILE A 255 18.80 7.55 -7.88
CA ILE A 255 18.32 7.60 -9.27
C ILE A 255 17.82 9.01 -9.64
N ASP A 256 17.78 9.31 -10.92
CA ASP A 256 17.37 10.59 -11.47
C ASP A 256 16.04 11.10 -10.88
N LEU A 257 15.03 10.25 -10.84
CA LEU A 257 13.70 10.57 -10.31
C LEU A 257 13.78 11.07 -8.86
N PHE A 258 14.48 10.35 -7.99
CA PHE A 258 14.59 10.72 -6.59
C PHE A 258 15.55 11.88 -6.35
N GLN A 259 16.58 12.04 -7.19
CA GLN A 259 17.47 13.21 -7.08
C GLN A 259 16.70 14.52 -7.29
N ASP A 260 15.81 14.55 -8.27
CA ASP A 260 14.96 15.72 -8.51
C ASP A 260 14.01 15.98 -7.34
N LEU A 261 13.40 14.94 -6.79
CA LEU A 261 12.49 15.08 -5.63
C LEU A 261 13.25 15.49 -4.36
N LEU A 262 14.43 14.92 -4.10
CA LEU A 262 15.23 15.27 -2.94
C LEU A 262 15.70 16.74 -2.99
N LYS A 263 16.07 17.24 -4.17
CA LYS A 263 16.41 18.65 -4.38
C LYS A 263 15.21 19.56 -4.12
N ALA A 264 14.02 19.14 -4.56
CA ALA A 264 12.78 19.87 -4.29
C ALA A 264 12.48 19.95 -2.79
N VAL A 265 12.66 18.83 -2.07
CA VAL A 265 12.46 18.80 -0.61
C VAL A 265 13.46 19.74 0.10
N ALA A 266 14.74 19.69 -0.29
CA ALA A 266 15.76 20.58 0.26
C ALA A 266 15.40 22.06 0.01
N ARG A 267 14.93 22.39 -1.19
CA ARG A 267 14.47 23.74 -1.54
C ARG A 267 13.33 24.21 -0.65
N GLU A 268 12.28 23.39 -0.48
CA GLU A 268 11.07 23.79 0.26
C GLU A 268 11.26 23.75 1.78
N THR A 269 12.20 22.97 2.28
CA THR A 269 12.50 22.93 3.73
C THR A 269 13.62 23.88 4.13
N GLY A 270 14.43 24.34 3.18
CA GLY A 270 15.63 25.11 3.46
C GLY A 270 16.78 24.29 4.02
N ALA A 271 16.65 22.98 4.09
CA ALA A 271 17.70 22.09 4.58
C ALA A 271 18.79 21.90 3.51
N PRO A 272 20.05 21.67 3.93
CA PRO A 272 21.10 21.30 2.98
C PRO A 272 20.77 19.97 2.30
N PHE A 273 21.06 19.88 1.01
CA PHE A 273 20.95 18.61 0.31
C PHE A 273 22.00 17.64 0.82
N SER A 274 21.56 16.44 1.25
CA SER A 274 22.45 15.38 1.71
C SER A 274 21.82 14.02 1.48
N MET A 275 22.57 13.08 0.94
CA MET A 275 22.16 11.68 0.80
C MET A 275 22.18 10.93 2.13
N ASP A 276 22.78 11.50 3.16
CA ASP A 276 22.86 10.90 4.49
C ASP A 276 21.74 11.38 5.43
N GLU A 277 20.84 12.25 4.95
CA GLU A 277 19.74 12.77 5.75
C GLU A 277 18.45 11.97 5.49
N PRO A 278 18.04 11.09 6.43
CA PRO A 278 16.85 10.27 6.25
C PRO A 278 15.57 11.07 6.04
N SER A 279 15.45 12.24 6.67
CA SER A 279 14.23 13.06 6.58
C SER A 279 13.95 13.56 5.16
N LEU A 280 14.99 13.89 4.40
CA LEU A 280 14.84 14.24 2.98
C LEU A 280 14.25 13.08 2.18
N LYS A 281 14.76 11.87 2.43
CA LYS A 281 14.31 10.66 1.75
C LYS A 281 12.86 10.31 2.09
N VAL A 282 12.49 10.43 3.36
CA VAL A 282 11.11 10.20 3.83
C VAL A 282 10.13 11.11 3.10
N VAL A 283 10.41 12.41 3.04
CA VAL A 283 9.52 13.37 2.39
C VAL A 283 9.44 13.11 0.89
N ALA A 284 10.57 12.83 0.23
CA ALA A 284 10.62 12.53 -1.19
C ALA A 284 9.82 11.24 -1.54
N ASP A 285 9.94 10.22 -0.70
CA ASP A 285 9.12 9.01 -0.87
C ASP A 285 7.63 9.31 -0.68
N HIS A 286 7.29 10.01 0.39
CA HIS A 286 5.91 10.20 0.81
C HIS A 286 5.12 11.12 -0.13
N ILE A 287 5.76 12.07 -0.81
CA ILE A 287 5.05 12.89 -1.80
C ILE A 287 4.50 12.03 -2.94
N ARG A 288 5.19 10.97 -3.31
CA ARG A 288 4.72 10.03 -4.33
C ARG A 288 3.48 9.28 -3.85
N SER A 289 3.57 8.60 -2.72
CA SER A 289 2.44 7.81 -2.20
C SER A 289 1.22 8.66 -1.91
N CYS A 290 1.39 9.80 -1.26
CA CYS A 290 0.27 10.68 -0.91
C CYS A 290 -0.41 11.25 -2.15
N SER A 291 0.36 11.73 -3.11
CA SER A 291 -0.18 12.33 -4.33
C SER A 291 -0.93 11.31 -5.18
N PHE A 292 -0.38 10.11 -5.36
CA PHE A 292 -1.04 9.07 -6.13
C PHE A 292 -2.28 8.50 -5.44
N LEU A 293 -2.26 8.38 -4.10
CA LEU A 293 -3.45 7.95 -3.35
C LEU A 293 -4.59 8.95 -3.52
N ILE A 294 -4.31 10.24 -3.41
CA ILE A 294 -5.31 11.29 -3.59
C ILE A 294 -5.81 11.29 -5.05
N ALA A 295 -4.91 11.16 -6.02
CA ALA A 295 -5.28 11.06 -7.43
C ALA A 295 -6.24 9.90 -7.70
N ASP A 296 -6.07 8.79 -6.98
CA ASP A 296 -6.92 7.60 -7.11
C ASP A 296 -8.15 7.62 -6.18
N GLY A 297 -8.44 8.77 -5.54
CA GLY A 297 -9.68 9.00 -4.84
C GLY A 297 -9.65 8.79 -3.32
N VAL A 298 -8.47 8.55 -2.73
CA VAL A 298 -8.34 8.43 -1.27
C VAL A 298 -8.22 9.82 -0.66
N MET A 299 -8.99 10.07 0.41
CA MET A 299 -8.91 11.32 1.17
C MET A 299 -8.54 11.02 2.62
N PRO A 300 -7.82 11.91 3.32
CA PRO A 300 -7.49 11.71 4.73
C PRO A 300 -8.74 11.51 5.57
N SER A 301 -8.73 10.49 6.41
CA SER A 301 -9.84 10.18 7.32
C SER A 301 -9.36 9.45 8.57
N ASN A 302 -10.28 9.14 9.50
CA ASN A 302 -9.95 8.50 10.77
C ASN A 302 -9.86 6.98 10.70
N GLU A 303 -10.23 6.37 9.58
CA GLU A 303 -10.22 4.92 9.43
C GLU A 303 -9.94 4.47 8.00
N GLY A 304 -9.58 3.21 7.83
CA GLY A 304 -9.39 2.60 6.53
C GLY A 304 -8.24 3.20 5.72
N ARG A 305 -8.44 3.30 4.43
CA ARG A 305 -7.45 3.84 3.47
C ARG A 305 -7.09 5.29 3.77
N GLY A 306 -8.07 6.09 4.13
CA GLY A 306 -7.85 7.50 4.45
C GLY A 306 -7.00 7.71 5.69
N TYR A 307 -7.09 6.81 6.67
CA TYR A 307 -6.24 6.84 7.86
C TYR A 307 -4.78 6.52 7.51
N VAL A 308 -4.54 5.54 6.64
CA VAL A 308 -3.19 5.25 6.16
C VAL A 308 -2.60 6.45 5.44
N LEU A 309 -3.36 7.08 4.57
CA LEU A 309 -2.94 8.31 3.89
C LEU A 309 -2.59 9.42 4.89
N ARG A 310 -3.44 9.62 5.89
CA ARG A 310 -3.21 10.61 6.98
C ARG A 310 -1.89 10.34 7.69
N ARG A 311 -1.61 9.09 8.03
CA ARG A 311 -0.35 8.70 8.68
C ARG A 311 0.87 9.06 7.83
N ILE A 312 0.81 8.79 6.53
CA ILE A 312 1.91 9.08 5.62
C ILE A 312 2.12 10.59 5.50
N ILE A 313 1.05 11.36 5.34
CA ILE A 313 1.13 12.83 5.26
C ILE A 313 1.76 13.39 6.55
N ARG A 314 1.26 12.97 7.71
CA ARG A 314 1.74 13.49 9.00
C ARG A 314 3.17 13.09 9.29
N ARG A 315 3.59 11.91 8.85
CA ARG A 315 4.98 11.49 8.93
C ARG A 315 5.88 12.41 8.10
N ALA A 316 5.49 12.72 6.88
CA ALA A 316 6.23 13.66 6.03
C ALA A 316 6.30 15.06 6.64
N VAL A 317 5.20 15.57 7.16
CA VAL A 317 5.15 16.89 7.82
C VAL A 317 6.06 16.93 9.04
N ARG A 318 6.08 15.89 9.86
CA ARG A 318 6.97 15.81 11.02
C ARG A 318 8.44 15.78 10.59
N HIS A 319 8.79 15.06 9.54
CA HIS A 319 10.16 15.06 9.02
C HIS A 319 10.55 16.41 8.42
N GLY A 320 9.62 17.14 7.82
CA GLY A 320 9.82 18.52 7.42
C GLY A 320 10.10 19.44 8.62
N TYR A 321 9.34 19.26 9.70
CA TYR A 321 9.56 19.98 10.96
C TYR A 321 10.96 19.69 11.52
N LYS A 322 11.38 18.43 11.49
CA LYS A 322 12.73 18.03 11.91
C LYS A 322 13.82 18.69 11.07
N LEU A 323 13.57 18.95 9.80
CA LEU A 323 14.47 19.65 8.89
C LEU A 323 14.46 21.17 9.10
N GLY A 324 13.62 21.69 9.99
CA GLY A 324 13.51 23.10 10.30
C GLY A 324 12.36 23.83 9.61
N GLN A 325 11.51 23.14 8.85
CA GLN A 325 10.36 23.76 8.18
C GLN A 325 9.10 23.67 9.04
N LYS A 326 8.71 24.80 9.61
CA LYS A 326 7.53 24.90 10.49
C LYS A 326 6.24 25.32 9.76
N GLN A 327 6.37 25.75 8.53
CA GLN A 327 5.23 26.19 7.72
C GLN A 327 4.80 25.07 6.75
N ALA A 328 3.59 25.18 6.20
CA ALA A 328 3.08 24.27 5.21
C ALA A 328 4.00 24.28 3.98
N PHE A 329 4.49 23.12 3.56
CA PHE A 329 5.44 22.99 2.46
C PHE A 329 5.18 21.75 1.59
N PHE A 330 4.61 20.70 2.17
CA PHE A 330 4.52 19.39 1.52
C PHE A 330 3.73 19.48 0.21
N TYR A 331 2.63 20.21 0.21
CA TYR A 331 1.82 20.42 -1.00
C TYR A 331 2.60 21.12 -2.13
N LYS A 332 3.63 21.89 -1.81
CA LYS A 332 4.46 22.61 -2.79
C LYS A 332 5.36 21.68 -3.59
N LEU A 333 5.49 20.43 -3.19
CA LEU A 333 6.27 19.41 -3.90
C LEU A 333 5.47 18.75 -5.03
N VAL A 334 4.16 18.93 -5.07
CA VAL A 334 3.31 18.31 -6.09
C VAL A 334 3.71 18.73 -7.51
N PRO A 335 4.00 20.00 -7.80
CA PRO A 335 4.47 20.38 -9.14
C PRO A 335 5.75 19.64 -9.55
N ASP A 336 6.68 19.43 -8.63
CA ASP A 336 7.91 18.68 -8.90
C ASP A 336 7.62 17.23 -9.25
N LEU A 337 6.68 16.60 -8.55
CA LEU A 337 6.25 15.24 -8.86
C LEU A 337 5.54 15.15 -10.21
N VAL A 338 4.69 16.12 -10.53
CA VAL A 338 4.01 16.19 -11.83
C VAL A 338 5.05 16.30 -12.95
N LYS A 339 6.07 17.12 -12.78
CA LYS A 339 7.16 17.22 -13.74
C LYS A 339 7.90 15.89 -13.92
N ALA A 340 8.14 15.16 -12.83
CA ALA A 340 8.90 13.92 -12.85
C ALA A 340 8.09 12.73 -13.42
N MET A 341 6.79 12.65 -13.12
CA MET A 341 5.97 11.46 -13.40
C MET A 341 4.67 11.73 -14.15
N GLY A 342 4.34 12.98 -14.42
CA GLY A 342 3.05 13.35 -15.02
C GLY A 342 2.85 12.85 -16.46
N ASP A 343 3.92 12.62 -17.21
CA ASP A 343 3.80 12.10 -18.58
C ASP A 343 3.41 10.62 -18.58
N ALA A 344 3.93 9.84 -17.62
CA ALA A 344 3.56 8.44 -17.46
C ALA A 344 2.19 8.26 -16.78
N TYR A 345 1.82 9.20 -15.92
CA TYR A 345 0.59 9.16 -15.13
C TYR A 345 -0.16 10.48 -15.26
N PRO A 346 -0.95 10.65 -16.34
CA PRO A 346 -1.68 11.91 -16.62
C PRO A 346 -2.61 12.35 -15.50
N GLU A 347 -3.10 11.43 -14.65
CA GLU A 347 -3.96 11.72 -13.51
C GLU A 347 -3.30 12.70 -12.52
N LEU A 348 -1.97 12.73 -12.44
CA LEU A 348 -1.26 13.71 -11.61
C LEU A 348 -1.46 15.12 -12.12
N LYS A 349 -1.39 15.31 -13.44
CA LYS A 349 -1.61 16.62 -14.07
C LYS A 349 -3.07 17.06 -13.95
N GLU A 350 -3.98 16.12 -14.23
CA GLU A 350 -5.42 16.39 -14.24
C GLU A 350 -5.93 16.79 -12.85
N LYS A 351 -5.39 16.18 -11.81
CA LYS A 351 -5.85 16.36 -10.42
C LYS A 351 -4.88 17.15 -9.55
N GLN A 352 -3.90 17.80 -10.16
CA GLN A 352 -2.86 18.52 -9.41
C GLN A 352 -3.44 19.50 -8.37
N ALA A 353 -4.40 20.31 -8.76
CA ALA A 353 -5.02 21.30 -7.85
C ALA A 353 -5.72 20.62 -6.68
N GLN A 354 -6.43 19.53 -6.91
CA GLN A 354 -7.10 18.75 -5.86
C GLN A 354 -6.09 18.10 -4.90
N ILE A 355 -4.99 17.57 -5.45
CA ILE A 355 -3.93 16.96 -4.65
C ILE A 355 -3.29 18.01 -3.75
N GLU A 356 -2.92 19.16 -4.30
CA GLU A 356 -2.32 20.26 -3.55
C GLU A 356 -3.24 20.76 -2.44
N GLU A 357 -4.52 20.93 -2.73
CA GLU A 357 -5.51 21.37 -1.74
C GLU A 357 -5.68 20.36 -0.60
N ALA A 358 -5.82 19.08 -0.93
CA ALA A 358 -5.97 18.02 0.07
C ALA A 358 -4.76 17.93 0.99
N LEU A 359 -3.55 17.99 0.43
CA LEU A 359 -2.30 17.97 1.21
C LEU A 359 -2.17 19.21 2.08
N LYS A 360 -2.44 20.39 1.52
CA LYS A 360 -2.36 21.66 2.26
C LYS A 360 -3.32 21.69 3.44
N ASN A 361 -4.56 21.21 3.26
CA ASN A 361 -5.57 21.17 4.31
C ASN A 361 -5.16 20.23 5.44
N GLU A 362 -4.69 19.03 5.13
CA GLU A 362 -4.26 18.06 6.14
C GLU A 362 -2.99 18.52 6.87
N GLU A 363 -2.04 19.05 6.15
CA GLU A 363 -0.79 19.60 6.67
C GLU A 363 -1.06 20.77 7.62
N SER A 364 -1.92 21.70 7.22
CA SER A 364 -2.29 22.87 8.04
C SER A 364 -3.02 22.45 9.31
N ARG A 365 -3.87 21.43 9.22
CA ARG A 365 -4.58 20.88 10.40
C ARG A 365 -3.59 20.29 11.40
N PHE A 366 -2.62 19.52 10.94
CA PHE A 366 -1.62 18.90 11.81
C PHE A 366 -0.64 19.94 12.38
N ALA A 367 -0.30 20.97 11.63
CA ALA A 367 0.60 22.03 12.08
C ALA A 367 0.10 22.74 13.36
N GLN A 368 -1.23 22.80 13.56
CA GLN A 368 -1.81 23.41 14.75
C GLN A 368 -1.45 22.68 16.05
N THR A 369 -1.24 21.38 15.99
CA THR A 369 -0.98 20.54 17.16
C THR A 369 0.42 19.95 17.20
N LEU A 370 1.15 19.99 16.08
CA LEU A 370 2.46 19.36 15.96
C LEU A 370 3.47 19.93 16.95
N GLU A 371 3.62 21.24 17.01
CA GLU A 371 4.61 21.88 17.87
C GLU A 371 4.34 21.60 19.35
N THR A 372 3.07 21.71 19.76
CA THR A 372 2.65 21.43 21.14
C THR A 372 2.83 19.95 21.49
N GLY A 373 2.46 19.06 20.57
CA GLY A 373 2.65 17.63 20.73
C GLY A 373 4.11 17.23 20.82
N MET A 374 4.98 17.85 20.01
CA MET A 374 6.42 17.63 20.09
C MET A 374 6.99 18.09 21.43
N ALA A 375 6.53 19.25 21.96
CA ALA A 375 6.94 19.72 23.26
C ALA A 375 6.52 18.77 24.39
N LEU A 376 5.30 18.22 24.33
CA LEU A 376 4.83 17.21 25.27
C LEU A 376 5.70 15.96 25.23
N LEU A 377 6.00 15.47 24.04
CA LEU A 377 6.84 14.29 23.85
C LEU A 377 8.28 14.53 24.37
N GLU A 378 8.90 15.65 24.01
CA GLU A 378 10.23 16.01 24.49
C GLU A 378 10.28 16.07 26.02
N ASN A 379 9.29 16.68 26.65
CA ASN A 379 9.23 16.77 28.11
C ASN A 379 9.10 15.37 28.74
N ALA A 380 8.35 14.48 28.15
CA ALA A 380 8.23 13.10 28.64
C ALA A 380 9.53 12.32 28.47
N LEU A 381 10.26 12.53 27.38
CA LEU A 381 11.52 11.83 27.09
C LEU A 381 12.69 12.30 27.94
N THR A 382 12.68 13.56 28.42
CA THR A 382 13.75 14.11 29.26
C THR A 382 13.73 13.58 30.70
N LYS A 383 12.70 12.85 31.11
CA LYS A 383 12.57 12.28 32.46
C LYS A 383 13.37 11.00 32.69
N GLY A 384 14.23 10.61 31.75
CA GLY A 384 15.19 9.53 31.90
C GLY A 384 14.62 8.10 31.84
N SER A 385 13.38 7.95 31.40
CA SER A 385 12.79 6.63 31.18
C SER A 385 13.18 6.08 29.82
N ASN A 386 13.45 4.78 29.75
CA ASN A 386 13.68 4.07 28.48
C ASN A 386 12.39 3.64 27.81
N LYS A 387 11.24 3.98 28.36
CA LYS A 387 9.93 3.58 27.88
C LYS A 387 8.94 4.74 27.98
N LEU A 388 8.28 5.05 26.88
CA LEU A 388 7.24 6.07 26.84
C LEU A 388 5.91 5.49 27.32
N ASP A 389 5.27 6.18 28.27
CA ASP A 389 4.03 5.76 28.90
C ASP A 389 2.87 5.72 27.87
N GLY A 390 2.04 4.69 27.96
CA GLY A 390 0.88 4.50 27.10
C GLY A 390 -0.14 5.62 27.17
N GLU A 391 -0.31 6.27 28.33
CA GLU A 391 -1.19 7.42 28.49
C GLU A 391 -0.72 8.61 27.67
N ILE A 392 0.58 8.83 27.60
CA ILE A 392 1.17 9.92 26.81
C ILE A 392 1.03 9.61 25.32
N ILE A 393 1.29 8.37 24.91
CA ILE A 393 1.12 7.92 23.52
C ILE A 393 -0.33 8.15 23.08
N PHE A 394 -1.28 7.79 23.93
CA PHE A 394 -2.71 7.97 23.68
C PHE A 394 -3.09 9.46 23.59
N LYS A 395 -2.57 10.30 24.48
CA LYS A 395 -2.82 11.74 24.45
C LYS A 395 -2.29 12.37 23.17
N LEU A 396 -1.11 11.97 22.73
CA LEU A 396 -0.54 12.41 21.44
C LEU A 396 -1.44 12.00 20.28
N TYR A 397 -1.98 10.79 20.32
CA TYR A 397 -2.91 10.30 19.31
C TYR A 397 -4.25 11.04 19.34
N ASP A 398 -4.90 11.09 20.50
CA ASP A 398 -6.26 11.60 20.65
C ASP A 398 -6.35 13.12 20.57
N THR A 399 -5.44 13.82 21.23
CA THR A 399 -5.49 15.30 21.36
C THR A 399 -4.65 15.99 20.29
N TYR A 400 -3.47 15.47 19.98
CA TYR A 400 -2.50 16.14 19.10
C TYR A 400 -2.44 15.57 17.70
N GLY A 401 -3.18 14.50 17.43
CA GLY A 401 -3.26 13.91 16.09
C GLY A 401 -1.98 13.19 15.63
N PHE A 402 -1.20 12.66 16.58
CA PHE A 402 -0.03 11.84 16.29
C PHE A 402 -0.46 10.38 16.11
N PRO A 403 -0.51 9.83 14.90
CA PRO A 403 -0.72 8.39 14.75
C PRO A 403 0.31 7.60 15.57
N TYR A 404 -0.09 6.43 16.07
CA TYR A 404 0.81 5.59 16.88
C TYR A 404 2.17 5.37 16.21
N ASP A 405 2.17 5.08 14.91
CA ASP A 405 3.38 4.84 14.14
C ASP A 405 4.31 6.06 14.08
N LEU A 406 3.75 7.26 14.10
CA LEU A 406 4.54 8.49 14.13
C LEU A 406 5.29 8.63 15.46
N THR A 407 4.61 8.41 16.57
CA THR A 407 5.24 8.41 17.90
C THR A 407 6.28 7.31 18.01
N ALA A 408 5.99 6.12 17.46
CA ALA A 408 6.94 5.01 17.41
C ALA A 408 8.20 5.36 16.60
N ASP A 409 8.04 6.03 15.48
CA ASP A 409 9.13 6.48 14.62
C ASP A 409 10.08 7.44 15.38
N ILE A 410 9.50 8.40 16.08
CA ILE A 410 10.26 9.36 16.89
C ILE A 410 11.01 8.67 18.02
N CYS A 411 10.36 7.78 18.74
CA CYS A 411 10.97 7.05 19.86
C CYS A 411 12.08 6.11 19.39
N ARG A 412 11.93 5.49 18.22
CA ARG A 412 12.96 4.64 17.64
C ARG A 412 14.24 5.40 17.35
N GLU A 413 14.15 6.64 16.89
CA GLU A 413 15.30 7.50 16.67
C GLU A 413 16.14 7.73 17.94
N ARG A 414 15.52 7.57 19.11
CA ARG A 414 16.12 7.82 20.42
C ARG A 414 16.30 6.56 21.25
N ASN A 415 16.10 5.38 20.68
CA ASN A 415 16.17 4.09 21.36
C ASN A 415 15.24 4.00 22.59
N ILE A 416 14.03 4.51 22.47
CA ILE A 416 13.01 4.50 23.52
C ILE A 416 11.92 3.55 23.11
N ASP A 417 11.57 2.62 24.03
CA ASP A 417 10.49 1.67 23.83
C ASP A 417 9.12 2.32 24.12
N LEU A 418 8.09 1.75 23.54
CA LEU A 418 6.71 2.20 23.70
C LEU A 418 5.94 1.24 24.61
N ASP A 419 5.15 1.78 25.51
CA ASP A 419 4.16 1.02 26.29
C ASP A 419 2.92 0.77 25.43
N GLU A 420 3.01 -0.19 24.52
CA GLU A 420 1.94 -0.55 23.60
C GLU A 420 0.70 -1.09 24.33
N GLU A 421 0.89 -1.89 25.38
CA GLU A 421 -0.21 -2.41 26.19
C GLU A 421 -0.99 -1.28 26.87
N GLY A 422 -0.28 -0.29 27.42
CA GLY A 422 -0.90 0.90 28.01
C GLY A 422 -1.66 1.71 26.99
N PHE A 423 -1.11 1.90 25.81
CA PHE A 423 -1.80 2.57 24.70
C PHE A 423 -3.07 1.81 24.30
N ASN A 424 -3.00 0.50 24.17
CA ASN A 424 -4.16 -0.32 23.80
C ASN A 424 -5.25 -0.30 24.88
N ARG A 425 -4.87 -0.26 26.16
CA ARG A 425 -5.84 -0.08 27.26
C ARG A 425 -6.58 1.25 27.17
N GLU A 426 -5.86 2.34 26.87
CA GLU A 426 -6.47 3.66 26.69
C GLU A 426 -7.39 3.70 25.46
N MET A 427 -7.00 3.07 24.37
CA MET A 427 -7.83 2.94 23.17
C MET A 427 -9.12 2.17 23.45
N GLU A 428 -9.02 1.06 24.19
CA GLU A 428 -10.19 0.26 24.56
C GLU A 428 -11.09 1.00 25.53
N ALA A 429 -10.52 1.73 26.50
CA ALA A 429 -11.28 2.60 27.39
C ALA A 429 -12.07 3.67 26.65
N GLN A 430 -11.47 4.28 25.62
CA GLN A 430 -12.15 5.24 24.76
C GLN A 430 -13.31 4.59 23.99
N ARG A 431 -13.09 3.41 23.42
CA ARG A 431 -14.13 2.65 22.70
C ARG A 431 -15.28 2.27 23.66
N ALA A 432 -14.96 1.86 24.88
CA ALA A 432 -15.97 1.55 25.89
C ALA A 432 -16.79 2.78 26.25
N ARG A 433 -16.16 3.95 26.42
CA ARG A 433 -16.86 5.22 26.69
C ARG A 433 -17.77 5.61 25.51
N ALA A 434 -17.30 5.45 24.28
CA ALA A 434 -18.08 5.71 23.08
C ALA A 434 -19.30 4.78 22.97
N ARG A 435 -19.11 3.49 23.25
CA ARG A 435 -20.21 2.51 23.28
C ARG A 435 -21.21 2.82 24.40
N ALA A 436 -20.75 3.18 25.59
CA ALA A 436 -21.61 3.58 26.69
C ALA A 436 -22.43 4.83 26.37
N ALA A 437 -21.81 5.82 25.70
CA ALA A 437 -22.51 7.03 25.27
C ALA A 437 -23.56 6.74 24.19
N GLN A 438 -23.24 5.85 23.24
CA GLN A 438 -24.21 5.39 22.24
C GLN A 438 -25.34 4.59 22.88
N ASN A 439 -25.01 3.68 23.79
CA ASN A 439 -26.00 2.90 24.53
C ASN A 439 -26.83 3.77 25.44
N PHE A 440 -26.30 4.84 26.01
CA PHE A 440 -27.08 5.81 26.78
C PHE A 440 -28.06 6.60 25.92
N LYS A 441 -27.65 6.92 24.66
CA LYS A 441 -28.57 7.53 23.66
C LYS A 441 -29.54 6.50 23.10
N ALA A 442 -29.15 5.24 22.99
CA ALA A 442 -29.97 4.14 22.50
C ALA A 442 -30.84 3.48 23.61
N ASN A 443 -30.41 3.59 24.88
CA ASN A 443 -31.06 3.02 26.05
C ASN A 443 -32.16 3.91 26.64
N ALA A 444 -32.66 4.88 25.90
CA ALA A 444 -34.08 5.13 25.97
C ALA A 444 -34.75 3.89 25.33
N GLN A 445 -34.71 2.73 26.00
CA GLN A 445 -35.46 1.56 25.57
C GLN A 445 -36.90 1.96 25.47
N LEU A 446 -37.35 2.10 24.24
CA LEU A 446 -38.75 2.29 23.96
C LEU A 446 -39.46 0.99 24.30
N ASP A 447 -40.38 1.02 25.27
CA ASP A 447 -41.30 -0.10 25.54
C ASP A 447 -42.32 -0.19 24.40
N TYR A 448 -41.80 -0.39 23.19
CA TYR A 448 -42.67 -0.57 22.02
C TYR A 448 -42.95 -2.05 21.83
N THR A 449 -44.22 -2.42 21.88
CA THR A 449 -44.70 -3.82 21.72
C THR A 449 -45.58 -4.01 20.48
N GLY A 450 -45.66 -3.00 19.60
CA GLY A 450 -46.43 -3.06 18.37
C GLY A 450 -45.79 -3.83 17.24
N ALA A 451 -46.37 -3.65 16.05
CA ALA A 451 -45.87 -4.29 14.83
C ALA A 451 -44.49 -3.74 14.40
N ASP A 452 -43.67 -4.61 13.81
CA ASP A 452 -42.41 -4.23 13.23
C ASP A 452 -42.58 -3.29 12.04
N THR A 453 -41.68 -2.35 11.86
CA THR A 453 -41.66 -1.45 10.71
C THR A 453 -41.11 -2.17 9.49
N GLU A 454 -41.86 -2.11 8.38
CA GLU A 454 -41.43 -2.67 7.09
C GLU A 454 -40.47 -1.71 6.38
N PHE A 455 -39.27 -2.18 6.03
CA PHE A 455 -38.30 -1.40 5.28
C PHE A 455 -38.56 -1.48 3.78
N THR A 456 -38.72 -0.33 3.11
CA THR A 456 -39.02 -0.22 1.69
C THR A 456 -37.92 0.48 0.87
N GLY A 457 -36.81 0.85 1.52
CA GLY A 457 -35.75 1.71 0.95
C GLY A 457 -34.94 1.12 -0.19
N TYR A 458 -35.03 -0.18 -0.45
CA TYR A 458 -34.40 -0.78 -1.63
C TYR A 458 -35.10 -0.38 -2.93
N GLU A 459 -36.38 -0.09 -2.86
CA GLU A 459 -37.21 0.19 -4.05
C GLU A 459 -37.71 1.64 -4.10
N LYS A 460 -37.78 2.32 -2.95
CA LYS A 460 -38.42 3.63 -2.82
C LYS A 460 -37.53 4.62 -2.05
N ARG A 461 -37.50 5.86 -2.53
CA ARG A 461 -36.86 6.99 -1.82
C ARG A 461 -37.87 7.82 -1.01
N SER A 462 -39.15 7.63 -1.25
CA SER A 462 -40.24 8.23 -0.50
C SER A 462 -41.37 7.22 -0.35
N GLN A 463 -42.07 7.28 0.76
CA GLN A 463 -43.12 6.30 1.09
C GLN A 463 -44.21 7.03 1.87
N ASP A 464 -45.47 6.85 1.37
CA ASP A 464 -46.63 7.19 2.16
C ASP A 464 -46.83 6.14 3.24
N THR A 465 -46.94 6.55 4.49
CA THR A 465 -47.00 5.62 5.62
C THR A 465 -47.86 6.21 6.75
N LYS A 466 -48.02 5.44 7.80
CA LYS A 466 -48.73 5.85 9.01
C LYS A 466 -47.79 5.86 10.19
N ILE A 467 -47.96 6.85 11.05
CA ILE A 467 -47.32 6.89 12.35
C ILE A 467 -48.11 5.97 13.27
N ILE A 468 -47.43 4.94 13.81
CA ILE A 468 -48.09 3.96 14.69
C ILE A 468 -47.70 4.13 16.15
N ALA A 469 -46.64 4.87 16.45
CA ALA A 469 -46.27 5.28 17.82
C ALA A 469 -45.37 6.51 17.80
N LEU A 470 -45.48 7.30 18.88
CA LEU A 470 -44.62 8.46 19.14
C LEU A 470 -44.07 8.38 20.56
N TYR A 471 -42.80 8.78 20.70
CA TYR A 471 -42.13 8.83 22.00
C TYR A 471 -41.42 10.18 22.19
N LYS A 472 -41.49 10.71 23.40
CA LYS A 472 -40.67 11.82 23.87
C LYS A 472 -39.77 11.27 24.98
N GLY A 473 -38.49 11.19 24.72
CA GLY A 473 -37.60 10.40 25.56
C GLY A 473 -38.00 8.92 25.52
N SER A 474 -38.27 8.32 26.68
CA SER A 474 -38.76 6.94 26.80
C SER A 474 -40.28 6.85 27.01
N GLU A 475 -40.99 7.97 27.06
CA GLU A 475 -42.43 7.99 27.27
C GLU A 475 -43.21 8.00 25.96
N ALA A 476 -44.21 7.11 25.86
CA ALA A 476 -45.18 7.16 24.79
C ALA A 476 -46.04 8.40 24.87
N VAL A 477 -46.18 9.13 23.76
CA VAL A 477 -46.95 10.37 23.66
C VAL A 477 -47.90 10.31 22.48
N ASP A 478 -48.96 11.14 22.52
CA ASP A 478 -49.89 11.24 21.41
C ASP A 478 -49.51 12.31 20.40
N GLU A 479 -48.65 13.24 20.77
CA GLU A 479 -48.18 14.32 19.91
C GLU A 479 -46.79 14.80 20.30
N LEU A 480 -46.06 15.36 19.34
CA LEU A 480 -44.81 16.09 19.54
C LEU A 480 -45.01 17.54 19.13
N GLN A 481 -44.52 18.47 19.97
CA GLN A 481 -44.59 19.90 19.70
C GLN A 481 -43.45 20.35 18.80
N ALA A 482 -43.63 21.45 18.11
CA ALA A 482 -42.59 22.04 17.28
C ALA A 482 -41.32 22.32 18.10
N GLY A 483 -40.16 21.89 17.59
CA GLY A 483 -38.88 22.04 18.28
C GLY A 483 -38.53 20.92 19.24
N GLU A 484 -39.45 19.99 19.53
CA GLU A 484 -39.16 18.82 20.37
C GLU A 484 -38.52 17.68 19.59
N ALA A 485 -37.58 17.04 20.24
CA ALA A 485 -37.02 15.79 19.74
C ALA A 485 -37.85 14.60 20.23
N GLY A 486 -38.06 13.65 19.36
CA GLY A 486 -38.83 12.45 19.70
C GLY A 486 -38.47 11.27 18.77
N VAL A 487 -39.08 10.13 19.05
CA VAL A 487 -39.00 8.95 18.20
C VAL A 487 -40.33 8.68 17.54
N VAL A 488 -40.31 8.51 16.25
CA VAL A 488 -41.50 8.21 15.43
C VAL A 488 -41.37 6.77 14.94
N VAL A 489 -42.38 5.95 15.26
CA VAL A 489 -42.44 4.57 14.73
C VAL A 489 -43.45 4.58 13.59
N LEU A 490 -42.98 4.14 12.41
CA LEU A 490 -43.76 4.12 11.18
C LEU A 490 -44.17 2.69 10.83
N GLU A 491 -45.31 2.56 10.16
CA GLU A 491 -45.73 1.27 9.62
C GLU A 491 -44.75 0.77 8.52
N GLN A 492 -44.32 1.68 7.67
CA GLN A 492 -43.32 1.44 6.60
C GLN A 492 -42.37 2.58 6.57
N THR A 493 -41.08 2.32 6.19
CA THR A 493 -40.07 3.36 6.08
C THR A 493 -39.11 3.11 4.93
N PRO A 494 -38.74 4.15 4.15
CA PRO A 494 -37.65 4.07 3.19
C PRO A 494 -36.27 4.34 3.85
N PHE A 495 -36.24 4.74 5.14
CA PHE A 495 -35.00 5.05 5.85
C PHE A 495 -34.29 3.76 6.26
N TYR A 496 -33.02 3.62 5.86
CA TYR A 496 -32.18 2.54 6.29
C TYR A 496 -31.73 2.75 7.73
N ALA A 497 -31.89 1.73 8.57
CA ALA A 497 -31.40 1.76 9.93
C ALA A 497 -29.90 1.52 9.98
N GLU A 498 -29.19 2.20 10.88
CA GLU A 498 -27.76 2.01 11.07
C GLU A 498 -27.45 0.55 11.40
N SER A 499 -26.70 -0.10 10.52
CA SER A 499 -26.35 -1.52 10.67
C SER A 499 -25.10 -1.85 9.85
N GLY A 500 -24.29 -2.79 10.33
CA GLY A 500 -23.16 -3.32 9.57
C GLY A 500 -22.09 -2.29 9.19
N GLY A 501 -21.96 -1.20 9.95
CA GLY A 501 -21.00 -0.13 9.67
C GLY A 501 -21.49 0.92 8.68
N GLN A 502 -22.69 0.77 8.14
CA GLN A 502 -23.33 1.78 7.29
C GLN A 502 -24.14 2.75 8.15
N VAL A 503 -23.95 4.06 7.90
CA VAL A 503 -24.69 5.13 8.60
C VAL A 503 -26.16 5.07 8.21
N GLY A 504 -27.05 5.30 9.20
CA GLY A 504 -28.49 5.36 8.96
C GLY A 504 -28.87 6.55 8.07
N ASP A 505 -29.98 6.40 7.35
CA ASP A 505 -30.51 7.46 6.48
C ASP A 505 -31.07 8.63 7.28
N VAL A 506 -30.99 9.82 6.69
CA VAL A 506 -31.55 11.07 7.21
C VAL A 506 -32.51 11.65 6.16
N GLY A 507 -33.58 12.25 6.61
CA GLY A 507 -34.56 12.83 5.69
C GLY A 507 -35.67 13.59 6.43
N PHE A 508 -36.81 13.67 5.79
CA PHE A 508 -37.96 14.44 6.30
C PHE A 508 -39.22 13.59 6.36
N ILE A 509 -40.06 13.85 7.36
CA ILE A 509 -41.41 13.31 7.48
C ILE A 509 -42.37 14.49 7.35
N PHE A 510 -43.33 14.37 6.44
CA PHE A 510 -44.35 15.39 6.21
C PHE A 510 -45.70 14.81 6.62
N THR A 511 -46.48 15.63 7.34
CA THR A 511 -47.88 15.32 7.65
C THR A 511 -48.76 16.15 6.73
N GLY A 512 -49.72 15.49 6.06
CA GLY A 512 -50.67 16.11 5.14
C GLY A 512 -51.82 16.78 5.88
#